data_9038c4003bb81921e93d09965b22a46f
#
_entry.id   9038c4003bb81921e93d09965b22a46f
#
_cell.length_a   1.000
_cell.length_b   1.000
_cell.length_c   1.000
_cell.angle_alpha   90.00
_cell.angle_beta   90.00
_cell.angle_gamma   90.00
#
_symmetry.space_group_name_H-M   'P 1'
#
loop_
_entity.id
_entity.type
_entity.pdbx_description
1 polymer ?
#
loop_
_entity_poly.entity_id
_entity_poly.type
_entity_poly.pdbx_seq_one_letter_code
_entity_poly.pdbx_strand_id
1 'polypeptide(L)'
;MTRTAEEITRAHQACIDGAGTVTSVIATHGKGSGATGADFAHDMTHDEKKARVSRSVGYLKYQKDTYSDWGSKSFTAINAAITAADNFTG
;
A
#
# COMPACT_ATOMS: atom_id res chain seq x y z
N MET A 1 5.85 24.84 -3.45
CA MET A 1 6.35 24.96 -2.06
C MET A 1 7.19 23.74 -1.72
N THR A 2 8.36 23.98 -1.15
CA THR A 2 9.30 22.89 -0.81
C THR A 2 8.96 22.33 0.57
N ARG A 3 8.92 21.00 0.68
CA ARG A 3 8.70 20.36 1.97
C ARG A 3 9.98 20.45 2.82
N THR A 4 9.79 20.59 4.13
CA THR A 4 10.92 20.56 5.07
C THR A 4 11.43 19.12 5.21
N ALA A 5 12.66 18.98 5.73
CA ALA A 5 13.23 17.66 6.00
C ALA A 5 12.34 16.85 6.94
N GLU A 6 11.72 17.49 7.91
CA GLU A 6 10.82 16.82 8.84
C GLU A 6 9.55 16.34 8.13
N GLU A 7 9.00 17.16 7.25
CA GLU A 7 7.82 16.75 6.47
C GLU A 7 8.12 15.56 5.56
N ILE A 8 9.28 15.57 4.93
CA ILE A 8 9.73 14.46 4.07
C ILE A 8 9.89 13.20 4.90
N THR A 9 10.51 13.30 6.07
CA THR A 9 10.70 12.15 6.97
C THR A 9 9.38 11.55 7.42
N ARG A 10 8.41 12.39 7.77
CA ARG A 10 7.08 11.92 8.18
C ARG A 10 6.34 11.27 7.01
N ALA A 11 6.42 11.86 5.83
CA ALA A 11 5.78 11.29 4.66
C ALA A 11 6.39 9.95 4.29
N HIS A 12 7.72 9.84 4.38
CA HIS A 12 8.41 8.58 4.13
C HIS A 12 7.98 7.50 5.15
N GLN A 13 7.92 7.84 6.43
CA GLN A 13 7.48 6.90 7.46
C GLN A 13 6.04 6.47 7.23
N ALA A 14 5.17 7.40 6.84
CA ALA A 14 3.78 7.07 6.51
C ALA A 14 3.72 6.10 5.31
N CYS A 15 4.61 6.26 4.33
CA CYS A 15 4.68 5.33 3.21
C CYS A 15 5.18 3.94 3.64
N ILE A 16 6.16 3.89 4.55
CA ILE A 16 6.65 2.62 5.09
C ILE A 16 5.52 1.90 5.84
N ASP A 17 4.79 2.65 6.68
CA ASP A 17 3.65 2.09 7.42
C ASP A 17 2.55 1.64 6.44
N GLY A 18 2.31 2.44 5.42
CA GLY A 18 1.34 2.12 4.37
C GLY A 18 1.73 0.86 3.59
N ALA A 19 3.02 0.65 3.34
CA ALA A 19 3.50 -0.56 2.69
C ALA A 19 3.15 -1.81 3.52
N GLY A 20 3.28 -1.72 4.84
CA GLY A 20 2.86 -2.79 5.74
C GLY A 20 1.35 -3.04 5.65
N THR A 21 0.57 -1.97 5.58
CA THR A 21 -0.89 -2.07 5.43
C THR A 21 -1.26 -2.76 4.11
N VAL A 22 -0.61 -2.38 3.02
CA VAL A 22 -0.85 -3.01 1.71
C VAL A 22 -0.56 -4.51 1.78
N THR A 23 0.56 -4.88 2.38
CA THR A 23 0.93 -6.28 2.54
C THR A 23 -0.13 -7.05 3.33
N SER A 24 -0.63 -6.46 4.41
CA SER A 24 -1.68 -7.07 5.23
C SER A 24 -3.00 -7.22 4.47
N VAL A 25 -3.38 -6.21 3.69
CA VAL A 25 -4.60 -6.25 2.89
C VAL A 25 -4.50 -7.37 1.84
N ILE A 26 -3.37 -7.48 1.17
CA ILE A 26 -3.14 -8.52 0.18
C ILE A 26 -3.21 -9.90 0.83
N ALA A 27 -2.56 -10.07 1.98
CA ALA A 27 -2.57 -11.34 2.69
C ALA A 27 -3.99 -11.74 3.11
N THR A 28 -4.77 -10.76 3.55
CA THR A 28 -6.16 -10.99 3.99
C THR A 28 -7.04 -11.42 2.82
N HIS A 29 -6.97 -10.73 1.71
CA HIS A 29 -7.90 -10.95 0.59
C HIS A 29 -7.39 -11.97 -0.43
N GLY A 30 -6.08 -12.06 -0.58
CA GLY A 30 -5.49 -12.97 -1.55
C GLY A 30 -5.68 -14.44 -1.20
N LYS A 31 -5.87 -14.73 0.08
CA LYS A 31 -6.08 -16.10 0.55
C LYS A 31 -7.55 -16.44 0.78
N GLY A 32 -8.42 -15.51 0.53
CA GLY A 32 -9.86 -15.73 0.69
C GLY A 32 -10.21 -16.21 2.09
N SER A 33 -10.54 -17.47 2.20
CA SER A 33 -10.98 -18.06 3.47
C SER A 33 -9.96 -18.00 4.60
N GLY A 34 -8.72 -17.63 4.32
CA GLY A 34 -7.71 -17.46 5.35
C GLY A 34 -7.82 -16.15 6.10
N ALA A 35 -8.69 -15.27 5.70
CA ALA A 35 -8.84 -13.96 6.35
C ALA A 35 -9.32 -14.14 7.77
N THR A 36 -8.64 -13.44 8.71
CA THR A 36 -9.03 -13.48 10.11
C THR A 36 -9.50 -12.10 10.53
N GLY A 37 -10.50 -12.04 11.38
CA GLY A 37 -11.03 -10.79 11.89
C GLY A 37 -11.81 -9.97 10.89
N ALA A 38 -11.54 -10.12 9.63
CA ALA A 38 -12.23 -9.41 8.56
C ALA A 38 -12.96 -10.42 7.69
N ASP A 39 -13.85 -11.17 8.28
CA ASP A 39 -14.54 -12.25 7.60
C ASP A 39 -15.38 -11.81 6.41
N PHE A 40 -15.65 -10.53 6.31
CA PHE A 40 -16.30 -9.99 5.13
C PHE A 40 -15.54 -10.28 3.85
N ALA A 41 -14.25 -10.63 3.93
CA ALA A 41 -13.47 -10.99 2.77
C ALA A 41 -14.03 -12.23 2.06
N HIS A 42 -14.74 -13.08 2.78
CA HIS A 42 -15.37 -14.26 2.20
C HIS A 42 -16.51 -13.92 1.26
N ASP A 43 -17.17 -12.80 1.54
CA ASP A 43 -18.34 -12.37 0.76
C ASP A 43 -17.98 -11.40 -0.35
N MET A 44 -16.72 -11.03 -0.47
CA MET A 44 -16.28 -10.06 -1.47
C MET A 44 -16.02 -10.75 -2.80
N THR A 45 -16.47 -10.11 -3.87
CA THR A 45 -16.14 -10.56 -5.22
C THR A 45 -14.65 -10.31 -5.51
N HIS A 46 -14.16 -10.95 -6.57
CA HIS A 46 -12.79 -10.73 -7.04
C HIS A 46 -12.53 -9.24 -7.31
N ASP A 47 -13.47 -8.58 -7.98
CA ASP A 47 -13.32 -7.15 -8.31
C ASP A 47 -13.33 -6.27 -7.06
N GLU A 48 -14.13 -6.61 -6.06
CA GLU A 48 -14.14 -5.89 -4.80
C GLU A 48 -12.81 -6.02 -4.05
N LYS A 49 -12.24 -7.22 -4.06
CA LYS A 49 -10.93 -7.46 -3.44
C LYS A 49 -9.84 -6.65 -4.14
N LYS A 50 -9.86 -6.65 -5.46
CA LYS A 50 -8.90 -5.87 -6.26
C LYS A 50 -9.05 -4.38 -5.98
N ALA A 51 -10.27 -3.88 -5.90
CA ALA A 51 -10.52 -2.48 -5.60
C ALA A 51 -9.99 -2.09 -4.22
N ARG A 52 -10.14 -2.99 -3.24
CA ARG A 52 -9.64 -2.73 -1.89
C ARG A 52 -8.12 -2.68 -1.85
N VAL A 53 -7.46 -3.60 -2.52
CA VAL A 53 -5.99 -3.60 -2.63
C VAL A 53 -5.53 -2.33 -3.34
N SER A 54 -6.18 -1.97 -4.42
CA SER A 54 -5.86 -0.77 -5.18
C SER A 54 -5.98 0.50 -4.35
N ARG A 55 -7.02 0.60 -3.52
CA ARG A 55 -7.19 1.75 -2.62
C ARG A 55 -6.11 1.80 -1.54
N SER A 56 -5.71 0.64 -1.02
CA SER A 56 -4.70 0.59 0.03
C SER A 56 -3.34 1.10 -0.45
N VAL A 57 -3.06 1.01 -1.74
CA VAL A 57 -1.77 1.43 -2.31
C VAL A 57 -1.81 2.85 -2.85
N GLY A 58 -2.99 3.47 -2.91
CA GLY A 58 -3.17 4.79 -3.52
C GLY A 58 -2.28 5.87 -2.92
N TYR A 59 -2.17 5.90 -1.60
CA TYR A 59 -1.34 6.89 -0.92
C TYR A 59 0.13 6.74 -1.30
N LEU A 60 0.63 5.51 -1.40
CA LEU A 60 2.02 5.24 -1.76
C LEU A 60 2.31 5.75 -3.17
N LYS A 61 1.41 5.46 -4.10
CA LYS A 61 1.54 5.92 -5.48
C LYS A 61 1.49 7.44 -5.55
N TYR A 62 0.57 8.05 -4.83
CA TYR A 62 0.44 9.50 -4.81
C TYR A 62 1.73 10.16 -4.34
N GLN A 63 2.28 9.71 -3.23
CA GLN A 63 3.50 10.29 -2.67
C GLN A 63 4.69 10.10 -3.60
N LYS A 64 4.83 8.89 -4.15
CA LYS A 64 5.93 8.59 -5.04
C LYS A 64 5.88 9.40 -6.34
N ASP A 65 4.68 9.53 -6.91
CA ASP A 65 4.51 10.18 -8.21
C ASP A 65 4.49 11.69 -8.10
N THR A 66 4.01 12.22 -6.99
CA THR A 66 3.86 13.67 -6.80
C THR A 66 5.16 14.35 -6.38
N TYR A 67 5.95 13.67 -5.56
CA TYR A 67 7.15 14.25 -4.97
C TYR A 67 8.42 13.54 -5.44
N SER A 68 9.48 14.33 -5.61
CA SER A 68 10.80 13.82 -6.00
C SER A 68 11.89 14.27 -5.01
N ASP A 69 11.47 14.70 -3.82
CA ASP A 69 12.36 15.31 -2.82
C ASP A 69 12.84 14.31 -1.73
N TRP A 70 12.82 13.02 -2.05
CA TRP A 70 13.11 11.96 -1.08
C TRP A 70 14.58 11.82 -0.71
N GLY A 71 15.49 12.32 -1.56
CA GLY A 71 16.91 12.21 -1.30
C GLY A 71 17.36 10.75 -1.21
N SER A 72 18.03 10.42 -0.11
CA SER A 72 18.58 9.07 0.11
C SER A 72 17.60 8.11 0.80
N LYS A 73 16.36 8.51 1.00
CA LYS A 73 15.40 7.63 1.70
C LYS A 73 15.07 6.42 0.82
N SER A 74 15.05 5.24 1.47
CA SER A 74 14.83 3.99 0.76
C SER A 74 13.35 3.80 0.40
N PHE A 75 13.12 3.40 -0.84
CA PHE A 75 11.77 3.06 -1.31
C PHE A 75 11.63 1.57 -1.61
N THR A 76 12.59 0.75 -1.18
CA THR A 76 12.57 -0.69 -1.48
C THR A 76 11.27 -1.35 -1.03
N ALA A 77 10.90 -1.17 0.24
CA ALA A 77 9.67 -1.76 0.78
C ALA A 77 8.43 -1.15 0.14
N ILE A 78 8.45 0.16 -0.10
CA ILE A 78 7.34 0.88 -0.71
C ILE A 78 7.11 0.38 -2.13
N ASN A 79 8.18 0.26 -2.92
CA ASN A 79 8.08 -0.23 -4.30
C ASN A 79 7.62 -1.69 -4.34
N ALA A 80 8.08 -2.51 -3.40
CA ALA A 80 7.64 -3.91 -3.32
C ALA A 80 6.14 -4.00 -3.06
N ALA A 81 5.61 -3.15 -2.18
CA ALA A 81 4.18 -3.12 -1.89
C ALA A 81 3.37 -2.67 -3.11
N ILE A 82 3.84 -1.66 -3.82
CA ILE A 82 3.18 -1.18 -5.04
C ILE A 82 3.14 -2.29 -6.09
N THR A 83 4.26 -2.96 -6.30
CA THR A 83 4.35 -4.07 -7.26
C THR A 83 3.42 -5.21 -6.87
N ALA A 84 3.39 -5.58 -5.60
CA ALA A 84 2.52 -6.64 -5.11
C ALA A 84 1.04 -6.30 -5.33
N ALA A 85 0.67 -5.03 -5.11
CA ALA A 85 -0.70 -4.58 -5.34
C ALA A 85 -1.06 -4.61 -6.83
N ASP A 86 -0.14 -4.18 -7.69
CA ASP A 86 -0.37 -4.19 -9.13
C ASP A 86 -0.51 -5.60 -9.69
N ASN A 87 0.17 -6.57 -9.08
CA ASN A 87 0.14 -7.97 -9.50
C ASN A 87 -0.95 -8.79 -8.79
N PHE A 88 -1.72 -8.17 -7.93
CA PHE A 88 -2.75 -8.87 -7.18
C PHE A 88 -3.86 -9.37 -8.11
N THR A 89 -4.15 -10.65 -8.03
CA THR A 89 -5.17 -11.28 -8.87
C THR A 89 -6.36 -11.83 -8.08
N GLY A 90 -6.36 -11.61 -6.79
CA GLY A 90 -7.41 -12.14 -5.90
C GLY A 90 -7.04 -13.50 -5.38
#